data_76304bd9fd622118dadf1258b2f4c479
#
_entry.id   76304bd9fd622118dadf1258b2f4c479
#
_cell.length_a   1.000
_cell.length_b   1.000
_cell.length_c   1.000
_cell.angle_alpha   90.00
_cell.angle_beta   90.00
_cell.angle_gamma   90.00
#
_symmetry.space_group_name_H-M   'P 1'
#
loop_
_entity.id
_entity.type
_entity.pdbx_description
1 polymer ?
#
loop_
_entity_poly.entity_id
_entity_poly.type
_entity_poly.pdbx_seq_one_letter_code
_entity_poly.pdbx_strand_id
1 'polypeptide(L)'
;ATAALSLFAGLALAEEMTIVSWGGAYSKSQLKAYHEPYTANTGVTIINDESAGTAVPKLRAMNEAGNLTWDVVDVEAGPAMQLCDEGLAMEIDHDFMLADAPDGTLASVDFGDFIVSDCFIPQIVYSYTVGYRNDMVGSTPPTSICALFDTKTYPGKRSLKKGALSNMEWALLCDGVAKADIYPMLETAAGQDQALAKLDTIKDDVIWWSAGADTPQLLADGEVVMGSTFNGRLFALIEEQNQPVSMLWDGQIYDLDGWIIPTGLSPERQARALHYVRFATDTQRLADQSKWISYGPTRASSALLVDKHAELGIDMAPHMPTDPANSTNTFLMNYAFWADYKDDIESKFQAWLAQ
;
A
#
# COMPACT_ATOMS: atom_id res chain seq x y z
N ALA A 1 -33.79 -15.12 -59.90
CA ALA A 1 -32.55 -14.50 -59.33
C ALA A 1 -32.76 -14.24 -57.84
N THR A 2 -32.28 -15.15 -57.02
CA THR A 2 -32.31 -15.05 -55.55
C THR A 2 -31.01 -14.44 -55.08
N ALA A 3 -31.03 -13.20 -54.59
CA ALA A 3 -29.87 -12.53 -54.01
C ALA A 3 -29.66 -13.06 -52.57
N ALA A 4 -28.57 -13.76 -52.35
CA ALA A 4 -28.13 -14.13 -51.00
C ALA A 4 -27.51 -12.91 -50.33
N LEU A 5 -28.18 -12.41 -49.29
CA LEU A 5 -27.62 -11.42 -48.35
C LEU A 5 -26.64 -12.15 -47.41
N SER A 6 -25.33 -11.98 -47.65
CA SER A 6 -24.30 -12.43 -46.73
C SER A 6 -24.24 -11.44 -45.55
N LEU A 7 -24.79 -11.83 -44.39
CA LEU A 7 -24.52 -11.16 -43.13
C LEU A 7 -23.03 -11.40 -42.76
N PHE A 8 -22.19 -10.42 -42.96
CA PHE A 8 -20.91 -10.34 -42.26
C PHE A 8 -21.20 -9.95 -40.82
N ALA A 9 -21.34 -10.94 -39.93
CA ALA A 9 -21.17 -10.71 -38.52
C ALA A 9 -19.69 -10.37 -38.29
N GLY A 10 -19.36 -9.09 -38.23
CA GLY A 10 -18.08 -8.64 -37.74
C GLY A 10 -17.90 -9.20 -36.33
N LEU A 11 -16.95 -10.09 -36.14
CA LEU A 11 -16.44 -10.42 -34.83
C LEU A 11 -15.88 -9.11 -34.28
N ALA A 12 -16.65 -8.44 -33.38
CA ALA A 12 -16.09 -7.41 -32.53
C ALA A 12 -15.02 -8.14 -31.70
N LEU A 13 -13.75 -7.86 -31.99
CA LEU A 13 -12.66 -8.27 -31.09
C LEU A 13 -13.01 -7.70 -29.72
N ALA A 14 -13.07 -8.57 -28.71
CA ALA A 14 -13.23 -8.10 -27.35
C ALA A 14 -12.14 -7.07 -27.07
N GLU A 15 -12.53 -5.89 -26.60
CA GLU A 15 -11.55 -4.88 -26.21
C GLU A 15 -10.74 -5.39 -25.04
N GLU A 16 -9.43 -5.21 -25.10
CA GLU A 16 -8.51 -5.63 -24.03
C GLU A 16 -7.91 -4.39 -23.35
N MET A 17 -7.61 -4.53 -22.07
CA MET A 17 -6.94 -3.51 -21.27
C MET A 17 -5.93 -4.18 -20.34
N THR A 18 -4.70 -3.69 -20.31
CA THR A 18 -3.65 -4.21 -19.44
C THR A 18 -3.54 -3.35 -18.18
N ILE A 19 -3.73 -3.99 -17.03
CA ILE A 19 -3.60 -3.37 -15.71
C ILE A 19 -2.43 -4.02 -14.98
N VAL A 20 -1.51 -3.19 -14.51
CA VAL A 20 -0.36 -3.63 -13.72
C VAL A 20 -0.75 -3.76 -12.26
N SER A 21 -0.26 -4.79 -11.59
CA SER A 21 -0.54 -5.11 -10.18
C SER A 21 0.67 -5.75 -9.48
N TRP A 22 0.56 -5.94 -8.16
CA TRP A 22 1.63 -6.46 -7.30
C TRP A 22 1.68 -7.99 -7.20
N GLY A 23 0.72 -8.70 -7.76
CA GLY A 23 0.66 -10.16 -7.70
C GLY A 23 0.05 -10.74 -6.43
N GLY A 24 -0.11 -12.06 -6.43
CA GLY A 24 -0.57 -12.84 -5.28
C GLY A 24 -1.94 -12.42 -4.74
N ALA A 25 -2.07 -12.35 -3.40
CA ALA A 25 -3.31 -11.98 -2.74
C ALA A 25 -3.81 -10.57 -3.13
N TYR A 26 -2.90 -9.65 -3.39
CA TYR A 26 -3.25 -8.31 -3.83
C TYR A 26 -3.93 -8.31 -5.20
N SER A 27 -3.32 -8.95 -6.21
CA SER A 27 -3.96 -9.12 -7.53
C SER A 27 -5.29 -9.90 -7.45
N LYS A 28 -5.38 -10.92 -6.57
CA LYS A 28 -6.64 -11.64 -6.30
C LYS A 28 -7.72 -10.68 -5.78
N SER A 29 -7.38 -9.78 -4.87
CA SER A 29 -8.33 -8.81 -4.32
C SER A 29 -8.86 -7.86 -5.40
N GLN A 30 -7.98 -7.35 -6.26
CA GLN A 30 -8.35 -6.50 -7.41
C GLN A 30 -9.19 -7.27 -8.43
N LEU A 31 -8.79 -8.50 -8.75
CA LEU A 31 -9.55 -9.37 -9.67
C LEU A 31 -11.00 -9.50 -9.20
N LYS A 32 -11.22 -9.78 -7.92
CA LYS A 32 -12.54 -10.00 -7.34
C LYS A 32 -13.36 -8.73 -7.16
N ALA A 33 -12.74 -7.65 -6.71
CA ALA A 33 -13.43 -6.40 -6.44
C ALA A 33 -13.70 -5.58 -7.71
N TYR A 34 -12.79 -5.63 -8.68
CA TYR A 34 -12.78 -4.71 -9.82
C TYR A 34 -12.85 -5.39 -11.19
N HIS A 35 -11.90 -6.30 -11.50
CA HIS A 35 -11.71 -6.81 -12.87
C HIS A 35 -12.89 -7.67 -13.32
N GLU A 36 -13.28 -8.68 -12.52
CA GLU A 36 -14.41 -9.55 -12.85
C GLU A 36 -15.72 -8.76 -12.99
N PRO A 37 -16.08 -7.86 -12.02
CA PRO A 37 -17.28 -7.04 -12.16
C PRO A 37 -17.22 -6.06 -13.34
N TYR A 38 -16.06 -5.47 -13.63
CA TYR A 38 -15.89 -4.57 -14.76
C TYR A 38 -16.08 -5.30 -16.10
N THR A 39 -15.41 -6.44 -16.25
CA THR A 39 -15.55 -7.30 -17.44
C THR A 39 -17.00 -7.75 -17.64
N ALA A 40 -17.69 -8.12 -16.56
CA ALA A 40 -19.11 -8.51 -16.62
C ALA A 40 -20.02 -7.36 -17.09
N ASN A 41 -19.71 -6.12 -16.71
CA ASN A 41 -20.50 -4.95 -17.06
C ASN A 41 -20.21 -4.42 -18.48
N THR A 42 -18.97 -4.52 -18.95
CA THR A 42 -18.52 -3.85 -20.18
C THR A 42 -18.16 -4.78 -21.32
N GLY A 43 -17.84 -6.03 -21.02
CA GLY A 43 -17.28 -6.99 -21.99
C GLY A 43 -15.78 -6.78 -22.27
N VAL A 44 -15.13 -5.78 -21.65
CA VAL A 44 -13.69 -5.54 -21.79
C VAL A 44 -12.92 -6.65 -21.06
N THR A 45 -11.98 -7.28 -21.74
CA THR A 45 -11.07 -8.26 -21.11
C THR A 45 -9.92 -7.55 -20.42
N ILE A 46 -9.70 -7.83 -19.12
CA ILE A 46 -8.58 -7.29 -18.37
C ILE A 46 -7.43 -8.30 -18.37
N ILE A 47 -6.27 -7.85 -18.82
CA ILE A 47 -5.00 -8.55 -18.72
C ILE A 47 -4.29 -8.02 -17.48
N ASN A 48 -4.07 -8.87 -16.49
CA ASN A 48 -3.37 -8.52 -15.26
C ASN A 48 -1.87 -8.78 -15.43
N ASP A 49 -1.05 -7.71 -15.36
CA ASP A 49 0.42 -7.79 -15.40
C ASP A 49 0.98 -7.63 -13.98
N GLU A 50 1.59 -8.66 -13.43
CA GLU A 50 2.07 -8.67 -12.04
C GLU A 50 3.49 -8.10 -11.89
N SER A 51 3.77 -6.97 -12.55
CA SER A 51 5.11 -6.37 -12.54
C SER A 51 5.21 -4.98 -11.90
N ALA A 52 4.26 -4.62 -11.02
CA ALA A 52 4.24 -3.32 -10.32
C ALA A 52 5.58 -3.00 -9.62
N GLY A 53 6.23 -3.97 -9.00
CA GLY A 53 7.54 -3.77 -8.37
C GLY A 53 8.66 -3.27 -9.29
N THR A 54 8.45 -3.32 -10.61
CA THR A 54 9.38 -2.79 -11.63
C THR A 54 8.69 -1.79 -12.56
N ALA A 55 7.54 -1.25 -12.17
CA ALA A 55 6.70 -0.43 -13.04
C ALA A 55 7.41 0.85 -13.50
N VAL A 56 8.06 1.57 -12.60
CA VAL A 56 8.71 2.86 -12.91
C VAL A 56 9.75 2.72 -14.05
N PRO A 57 10.80 1.88 -13.93
CA PRO A 57 11.78 1.75 -15.00
C PRO A 57 11.19 1.18 -16.29
N LYS A 58 10.22 0.27 -16.20
CA LYS A 58 9.55 -0.27 -17.41
C LYS A 58 8.72 0.79 -18.12
N LEU A 59 7.97 1.61 -17.37
CA LEU A 59 7.15 2.67 -17.96
C LEU A 59 8.02 3.71 -18.67
N ARG A 60 9.14 4.11 -18.06
CA ARG A 60 10.13 4.99 -18.71
C ARG A 60 10.64 4.38 -20.03
N ALA A 61 11.04 3.11 -20.02
CA ALA A 61 11.51 2.41 -21.22
C ALA A 61 10.44 2.30 -22.31
N MET A 62 9.19 2.02 -21.95
CA MET A 62 8.06 1.98 -22.88
C MET A 62 7.78 3.35 -23.51
N ASN A 63 7.85 4.41 -22.71
CA ASN A 63 7.67 5.78 -23.18
C ASN A 63 8.79 6.20 -24.15
N GLU A 64 10.05 5.93 -23.81
CA GLU A 64 11.20 6.19 -24.69
C GLU A 64 11.11 5.43 -26.01
N ALA A 65 10.63 4.19 -25.98
CA ALA A 65 10.44 3.35 -27.17
C ALA A 65 9.19 3.72 -28.00
N GLY A 66 8.31 4.58 -27.48
CA GLY A 66 7.02 4.89 -28.10
C GLY A 66 6.10 3.67 -28.23
N ASN A 67 6.25 2.68 -27.35
CA ASN A 67 5.50 1.42 -27.37
C ASN A 67 4.88 1.13 -25.99
N LEU A 68 3.82 1.84 -25.68
CA LEU A 68 3.12 1.74 -24.40
C LEU A 68 2.12 0.58 -24.41
N THR A 69 2.38 -0.46 -23.65
CA THR A 69 1.55 -1.68 -23.57
C THR A 69 0.60 -1.69 -22.38
N TRP A 70 0.80 -0.84 -21.38
CA TRP A 70 -0.01 -0.72 -20.18
C TRP A 70 -1.05 0.38 -20.28
N ASP A 71 -2.23 0.19 -19.68
CA ASP A 71 -3.33 1.15 -19.68
C ASP A 71 -3.51 1.80 -18.30
N VAL A 72 -3.39 1.00 -17.22
CA VAL A 72 -3.47 1.44 -15.84
C VAL A 72 -2.33 0.77 -15.08
N VAL A 73 -1.63 1.53 -14.26
CA VAL A 73 -0.44 1.03 -13.55
C VAL A 73 -0.60 1.25 -12.05
N ASP A 74 -0.58 0.16 -11.31
CA ASP A 74 -0.58 0.17 -9.85
C ASP A 74 0.82 0.54 -9.34
N VAL A 75 0.89 1.53 -8.47
CA VAL A 75 2.13 2.08 -7.92
C VAL A 75 1.90 2.62 -6.51
N GLU A 76 2.95 2.59 -5.70
CA GLU A 76 2.98 3.34 -4.45
C GLU A 76 2.93 4.85 -4.70
N ALA A 77 2.44 5.62 -3.74
CA ALA A 77 2.23 7.07 -3.87
C ALA A 77 3.52 7.84 -4.22
N GLY A 78 4.66 7.49 -3.60
CA GLY A 78 5.94 8.14 -3.90
C GLY A 78 6.37 7.98 -5.36
N PRO A 79 6.45 6.76 -5.91
CA PRO A 79 6.67 6.51 -7.34
C PRO A 79 5.64 7.19 -8.25
N ALA A 80 4.36 7.27 -7.85
CA ALA A 80 3.34 7.97 -8.61
C ALA A 80 3.65 9.47 -8.76
N MET A 81 4.04 10.12 -7.67
CA MET A 81 4.45 11.53 -7.67
C MET A 81 5.64 11.75 -8.61
N GLN A 82 6.65 10.88 -8.54
CA GLN A 82 7.81 10.95 -9.43
C GLN A 82 7.42 10.82 -10.91
N LEU A 83 6.56 9.86 -11.24
CA LEU A 83 6.05 9.70 -12.62
C LEU A 83 5.21 10.89 -13.10
N CYS A 84 4.50 11.54 -12.17
CA CYS A 84 3.77 12.78 -12.42
C CYS A 84 4.73 13.94 -12.80
N ASP A 85 5.76 14.18 -11.99
CA ASP A 85 6.77 15.21 -12.22
C ASP A 85 7.54 15.00 -13.54
N GLU A 86 7.74 13.73 -13.93
CA GLU A 86 8.36 13.35 -15.21
C GLU A 86 7.40 13.51 -16.41
N GLY A 87 6.13 13.83 -16.19
CA GLY A 87 5.10 13.90 -17.25
C GLY A 87 4.73 12.54 -17.84
N LEU A 88 5.00 11.44 -17.14
CA LEU A 88 4.70 10.07 -17.56
C LEU A 88 3.34 9.56 -17.06
N ALA A 89 2.75 10.23 -16.07
CA ALA A 89 1.41 9.97 -15.57
C ALA A 89 0.46 11.11 -15.95
N MET A 90 -0.77 10.77 -16.29
CA MET A 90 -1.82 11.72 -16.65
C MET A 90 -2.37 12.43 -15.42
N GLU A 91 -2.55 13.75 -15.50
CA GLU A 91 -3.28 14.51 -14.47
C GLU A 91 -4.76 14.12 -14.44
N ILE A 92 -5.28 13.96 -13.22
CA ILE A 92 -6.65 13.55 -12.93
C ILE A 92 -7.37 14.69 -12.20
N ASP A 93 -8.38 15.26 -12.82
CA ASP A 93 -9.38 16.05 -12.08
C ASP A 93 -10.29 15.07 -11.35
N HIS A 94 -10.01 14.84 -10.05
CA HIS A 94 -10.67 13.82 -9.25
C HIS A 94 -12.18 14.03 -9.18
N ASP A 95 -12.65 15.27 -9.09
CA ASP A 95 -14.08 15.58 -8.99
C ASP A 95 -14.81 15.45 -10.33
N PHE A 96 -14.12 15.63 -11.44
CA PHE A 96 -14.72 15.49 -12.76
C PHE A 96 -14.61 14.07 -13.31
N MET A 97 -13.44 13.41 -13.09
CA MET A 97 -13.11 12.13 -13.69
C MET A 97 -13.53 10.92 -12.87
N LEU A 98 -13.58 11.04 -11.53
CA LEU A 98 -14.02 9.96 -10.66
C LEU A 98 -15.49 10.11 -10.26
N ALA A 99 -16.06 9.11 -9.59
CA ALA A 99 -17.42 9.18 -9.12
C ALA A 99 -17.49 9.88 -7.75
N ASP A 100 -18.52 10.68 -7.52
CA ASP A 100 -18.86 11.18 -6.18
C ASP A 100 -19.29 10.03 -5.27
N ALA A 101 -19.22 10.25 -3.96
CA ALA A 101 -19.81 9.33 -2.99
C ALA A 101 -21.35 9.25 -3.17
N PRO A 102 -22.02 8.19 -2.71
CA PRO A 102 -23.46 8.02 -2.89
C PRO A 102 -24.36 9.13 -2.29
N ASP A 103 -23.82 9.87 -1.32
CA ASP A 103 -24.51 11.03 -0.71
C ASP A 103 -24.25 12.35 -1.45
N GLY A 104 -23.48 12.33 -2.53
CA GLY A 104 -23.10 13.50 -3.32
C GLY A 104 -21.84 14.23 -2.84
N THR A 105 -21.11 13.67 -1.87
CA THR A 105 -19.79 14.18 -1.49
C THR A 105 -18.82 14.02 -2.66
N LEU A 106 -18.14 15.12 -3.03
CA LEU A 106 -17.17 15.14 -4.14
C LEU A 106 -16.04 14.12 -3.89
N ALA A 107 -15.50 13.56 -4.96
CA ALA A 107 -14.42 12.57 -4.87
C ALA A 107 -13.21 13.11 -4.09
N SER A 108 -12.79 14.36 -4.35
CA SER A 108 -11.67 15.00 -3.65
C SER A 108 -11.88 15.09 -2.14
N VAL A 109 -13.12 15.34 -1.70
CA VAL A 109 -13.47 15.43 -0.27
C VAL A 109 -13.53 14.03 0.36
N ASP A 110 -14.05 13.04 -0.35
CA ASP A 110 -14.22 11.67 0.13
C ASP A 110 -12.88 10.92 0.23
N PHE A 111 -11.93 11.19 -0.66
CA PHE A 111 -10.54 10.72 -0.56
C PHE A 111 -9.70 11.52 0.45
N GLY A 112 -9.96 12.81 0.57
CA GLY A 112 -9.26 13.71 1.51
C GLY A 112 -7.75 13.72 1.33
N ASP A 113 -7.01 13.56 2.43
CA ASP A 113 -5.54 13.62 2.46
C ASP A 113 -4.85 12.49 1.67
N PHE A 114 -5.58 11.51 1.18
CA PHE A 114 -5.01 10.43 0.37
C PHE A 114 -4.79 10.83 -1.10
N ILE A 115 -5.31 11.97 -1.55
CA ILE A 115 -4.92 12.57 -2.83
C ILE A 115 -3.59 13.30 -2.62
N VAL A 116 -2.50 12.61 -2.88
CA VAL A 116 -1.13 13.14 -2.66
C VAL A 116 -0.53 13.81 -3.89
N SER A 117 -1.14 13.64 -5.06
CA SER A 117 -0.76 14.31 -6.31
C SER A 117 -1.92 14.28 -7.30
N ASP A 118 -1.93 15.22 -8.26
CA ASP A 118 -2.94 15.29 -9.31
C ASP A 118 -2.91 14.11 -10.29
N CYS A 119 -1.82 13.31 -10.32
CA CYS A 119 -1.72 12.12 -11.17
C CYS A 119 -2.05 10.82 -10.42
N PHE A 120 -2.21 10.85 -9.10
CA PHE A 120 -2.42 9.66 -8.29
C PHE A 120 -3.90 9.40 -8.04
N ILE A 121 -4.33 8.18 -8.30
CA ILE A 121 -5.71 7.73 -8.05
C ILE A 121 -5.65 6.77 -6.85
N PRO A 122 -6.02 7.23 -5.64
CA PRO A 122 -5.86 6.42 -4.43
C PRO A 122 -6.74 5.18 -4.45
N GLN A 123 -6.21 4.03 -4.03
CA GLN A 123 -6.92 2.76 -3.98
C GLN A 123 -6.98 2.20 -2.57
N ILE A 124 -5.82 1.90 -1.98
CA ILE A 124 -5.74 1.31 -0.64
C ILE A 124 -4.77 2.05 0.27
N VAL A 125 -5.04 1.94 1.57
CA VAL A 125 -4.10 2.25 2.64
C VAL A 125 -3.58 0.94 3.20
N TYR A 126 -2.27 0.77 3.20
CA TYR A 126 -1.61 -0.26 3.98
C TYR A 126 -0.75 0.39 5.08
N SER A 127 -0.25 -0.37 5.99
CA SER A 127 0.60 0.19 7.04
C SER A 127 1.84 -0.65 7.30
N TYR A 128 2.94 0.06 7.57
CA TYR A 128 4.05 -0.49 8.32
C TYR A 128 3.62 -0.59 9.78
N THR A 129 3.66 -1.79 10.34
CA THR A 129 3.25 -2.07 11.70
C THR A 129 4.09 -3.20 12.31
N VAL A 130 3.81 -3.59 13.54
CA VAL A 130 4.56 -4.60 14.26
C VAL A 130 3.65 -5.76 14.65
N GLY A 131 4.08 -6.98 14.34
CA GLY A 131 3.52 -8.18 14.91
C GLY A 131 4.31 -8.62 16.14
N TYR A 132 3.64 -9.21 17.13
CA TYR A 132 4.28 -9.81 18.29
C TYR A 132 3.67 -11.16 18.65
N ARG A 133 4.48 -12.06 19.18
CA ARG A 133 4.03 -13.37 19.63
C ARG A 133 3.39 -13.31 21.01
N ASN A 134 2.13 -13.76 21.08
CA ASN A 134 1.33 -13.74 22.31
C ASN A 134 1.93 -14.62 23.43
N ASP A 135 2.57 -15.71 23.05
CA ASP A 135 3.18 -16.67 23.97
C ASP A 135 4.59 -16.27 24.43
N MET A 136 5.18 -15.21 23.85
CA MET A 136 6.54 -14.74 24.19
C MET A 136 6.56 -13.40 24.93
N VAL A 137 5.47 -12.61 24.91
CA VAL A 137 5.41 -11.28 25.56
C VAL A 137 4.96 -11.32 27.02
N GLY A 138 4.75 -12.52 27.58
CA GLY A 138 4.32 -12.68 28.95
C GLY A 138 2.86 -12.30 29.18
N SER A 139 2.55 -11.85 30.41
CA SER A 139 1.17 -11.52 30.80
C SER A 139 0.72 -10.11 30.44
N THR A 140 1.63 -9.26 29.94
CA THR A 140 1.35 -7.86 29.60
C THR A 140 1.69 -7.63 28.14
N PRO A 141 0.71 -7.72 27.22
CA PRO A 141 0.93 -7.45 25.81
C PRO A 141 1.44 -6.03 25.56
N PRO A 142 2.30 -5.80 24.55
CA PRO A 142 2.73 -4.46 24.18
C PRO A 142 1.54 -3.64 23.67
N THR A 143 1.49 -2.36 24.09
CA THR A 143 0.47 -1.39 23.67
C THR A 143 1.05 -0.18 22.98
N SER A 144 2.37 -0.09 22.90
CA SER A 144 3.08 0.99 22.22
C SER A 144 4.16 0.44 21.30
N ILE A 145 4.36 1.11 20.15
CA ILE A 145 5.44 0.81 19.20
C ILE A 145 6.82 0.81 19.89
N CYS A 146 6.96 1.56 20.98
CA CYS A 146 8.21 1.64 21.74
C CYS A 146 8.57 0.34 22.49
N ALA A 147 7.67 -0.63 22.54
CA ALA A 147 7.98 -1.99 22.99
C ALA A 147 9.07 -2.66 22.12
N LEU A 148 9.23 -2.25 20.86
CA LEU A 148 10.35 -2.68 20.00
C LEU A 148 11.72 -2.44 20.68
N PHE A 149 11.85 -1.34 21.40
CA PHE A 149 13.10 -0.91 22.04
C PHE A 149 13.23 -1.37 23.50
N ASP A 150 12.18 -1.96 24.08
CA ASP A 150 12.18 -2.47 25.45
C ASP A 150 12.54 -3.97 25.49
N THR A 151 13.83 -4.26 25.39
CA THR A 151 14.35 -5.64 25.45
C THR A 151 14.34 -6.21 26.88
N LYS A 152 14.07 -5.38 27.89
CA LYS A 152 13.99 -5.82 29.30
C LYS A 152 12.63 -6.39 29.63
N THR A 153 11.56 -5.67 29.27
CA THR A 153 10.18 -6.14 29.47
C THR A 153 9.83 -7.26 28.48
N TYR A 154 10.30 -7.15 27.25
CA TYR A 154 10.05 -8.11 26.17
C TYR A 154 11.37 -8.69 25.68
N PRO A 155 11.97 -9.65 26.40
CA PRO A 155 13.25 -10.25 26.01
C PRO A 155 13.10 -11.10 24.75
N GLY A 156 14.15 -11.12 23.92
CA GLY A 156 14.21 -11.89 22.68
C GLY A 156 14.56 -11.01 21.47
N LYS A 157 14.72 -11.66 20.32
CA LYS A 157 15.09 -10.96 19.10
C LYS A 157 13.92 -10.21 18.46
N ARG A 158 14.27 -9.19 17.67
CA ARG A 158 13.36 -8.41 16.83
C ARG A 158 13.63 -8.73 15.36
N SER A 159 12.65 -8.44 14.51
CA SER A 159 12.83 -8.42 13.07
C SER A 159 12.45 -7.05 12.53
N LEU A 160 13.38 -6.35 11.89
CA LEU A 160 13.16 -5.01 11.33
C LEU A 160 13.57 -4.96 9.85
N LYS A 161 12.95 -4.08 9.08
CA LYS A 161 13.30 -3.85 7.67
C LYS A 161 14.74 -3.36 7.56
N LYS A 162 15.50 -3.92 6.62
CA LYS A 162 16.87 -3.48 6.31
C LYS A 162 16.83 -2.18 5.49
N GLY A 163 16.44 -1.08 6.12
CA GLY A 163 16.31 0.22 5.50
C GLY A 163 15.92 1.29 6.51
N ALA A 164 16.09 2.54 6.15
CA ALA A 164 15.85 3.66 7.03
C ALA A 164 14.36 3.90 7.31
N LEU A 165 13.53 3.81 6.27
CA LEU A 165 12.08 4.06 6.32
C LEU A 165 11.41 3.18 7.36
N SER A 166 10.53 3.75 8.16
CA SER A 166 9.85 3.26 9.35
C SER A 166 10.75 3.13 10.58
N ASN A 167 11.97 2.64 10.44
CA ASN A 167 12.88 2.45 11.57
C ASN A 167 13.34 3.80 12.18
N MET A 168 13.64 4.79 11.34
CA MET A 168 14.10 6.10 11.79
C MET A 168 12.95 6.89 12.45
N GLU A 169 11.76 6.81 11.88
CA GLU A 169 10.56 7.44 12.46
C GLU A 169 10.23 6.85 13.83
N TRP A 170 10.21 5.52 13.96
CA TRP A 170 9.94 4.86 15.24
C TRP A 170 11.05 5.11 16.26
N ALA A 171 12.28 5.17 15.82
CA ALA A 171 13.40 5.48 16.71
C ALA A 171 13.24 6.86 17.35
N LEU A 172 12.96 7.90 16.54
CA LEU A 172 12.74 9.25 17.06
C LEU A 172 11.48 9.33 17.94
N LEU A 173 10.37 8.73 17.50
CA LEU A 173 9.15 8.67 18.29
C LEU A 173 9.40 8.07 19.68
N CYS A 174 10.16 6.97 19.72
CA CYS A 174 10.47 6.25 20.96
C CYS A 174 11.66 6.84 21.75
N ASP A 175 12.31 7.85 21.18
CA ASP A 175 13.29 8.69 21.91
C ASP A 175 12.66 10.01 22.39
N GLY A 176 11.32 10.14 22.30
CA GLY A 176 10.54 11.23 22.85
C GLY A 176 10.30 12.40 21.91
N VAL A 177 10.61 12.27 20.64
CA VAL A 177 10.29 13.29 19.62
C VAL A 177 8.80 13.26 19.31
N ALA A 178 8.15 14.42 19.30
CA ALA A 178 6.73 14.51 18.93
C ALA A 178 6.53 14.17 17.46
N LYS A 179 5.40 13.54 17.10
CA LYS A 179 5.13 13.12 15.72
C LYS A 179 5.32 14.23 14.69
N ALA A 180 4.87 15.44 15.01
CA ALA A 180 4.99 16.60 14.10
C ALA A 180 6.45 17.00 13.83
N ASP A 181 7.37 16.66 14.72
CA ASP A 181 8.77 17.05 14.65
C ASP A 181 9.67 15.94 14.03
N ILE A 182 9.13 14.74 13.75
CA ILE A 182 9.92 13.61 13.27
C ILE A 182 10.61 13.95 11.94
N TYR A 183 9.85 14.35 10.92
CA TYR A 183 10.44 14.68 9.62
C TYR A 183 11.35 15.92 9.67
N PRO A 184 10.97 17.05 10.32
CA PRO A 184 11.90 18.16 10.55
C PRO A 184 13.21 17.75 11.25
N MET A 185 13.17 16.80 12.17
CA MET A 185 14.39 16.26 12.80
C MET A 185 15.20 15.42 11.81
N LEU A 186 14.54 14.55 11.01
CA LEU A 186 15.23 13.71 10.01
C LEU A 186 15.86 14.49 8.85
N GLU A 187 15.45 15.73 8.60
CA GLU A 187 16.14 16.64 7.67
C GLU A 187 17.53 17.03 8.16
N THR A 188 17.81 16.87 9.45
CA THR A 188 19.08 17.28 10.06
C THR A 188 19.99 16.09 10.35
N ALA A 189 21.31 16.29 10.18
CA ALA A 189 22.29 15.28 10.56
C ALA A 189 22.18 14.87 12.05
N ALA A 190 21.90 15.83 12.94
CA ALA A 190 21.74 15.59 14.38
C ALA A 190 20.52 14.71 14.68
N GLY A 191 19.37 14.93 14.03
CA GLY A 191 18.19 14.11 14.21
C GLY A 191 18.37 12.70 13.65
N GLN A 192 19.05 12.58 12.51
CA GLN A 192 19.41 11.27 11.96
C GLN A 192 20.34 10.50 12.92
N ASP A 193 21.35 11.17 13.50
CA ASP A 193 22.27 10.57 14.48
C ASP A 193 21.51 10.15 15.74
N GLN A 194 20.52 10.94 16.20
CA GLN A 194 19.67 10.59 17.34
C GLN A 194 18.85 9.32 17.05
N ALA A 195 18.24 9.22 15.87
CA ALA A 195 17.49 8.04 15.46
C ALA A 195 18.38 6.78 15.42
N LEU A 196 19.58 6.90 14.83
CA LEU A 196 20.53 5.78 14.78
C LEU A 196 21.04 5.38 16.16
N ALA A 197 21.32 6.35 17.06
CA ALA A 197 21.70 6.08 18.45
C ALA A 197 20.58 5.33 19.20
N LYS A 198 19.32 5.63 18.91
CA LYS A 198 18.20 4.86 19.47
C LYS A 198 18.16 3.43 18.92
N LEU A 199 18.37 3.23 17.62
CA LEU A 199 18.45 1.92 17.01
C LEU A 199 19.65 1.10 17.52
N ASP A 200 20.77 1.73 17.87
CA ASP A 200 21.92 1.07 18.49
C ASP A 200 21.56 0.33 19.78
N THR A 201 20.54 0.81 20.51
CA THR A 201 20.11 0.17 21.77
C THR A 201 19.57 -1.25 21.58
N ILE A 202 19.21 -1.63 20.36
CA ILE A 202 18.65 -2.95 20.03
C ILE A 202 19.35 -3.64 18.86
N LYS A 203 20.33 -3.00 18.21
CA LYS A 203 20.95 -3.45 16.95
C LYS A 203 21.39 -4.90 16.97
N ASP A 204 22.01 -5.35 18.06
CA ASP A 204 22.52 -6.72 18.22
C ASP A 204 21.40 -7.77 18.40
N ASP A 205 20.20 -7.32 18.75
CA ASP A 205 19.02 -8.16 18.91
C ASP A 205 18.11 -8.16 17.68
N VAL A 206 18.52 -7.53 16.56
CA VAL A 206 17.70 -7.41 15.35
C VAL A 206 18.15 -8.38 14.26
N ILE A 207 17.18 -9.12 13.73
CA ILE A 207 17.28 -9.82 12.44
C ILE A 207 16.77 -8.86 11.36
N TRP A 208 17.64 -8.42 10.46
CA TRP A 208 17.32 -7.43 9.43
C TRP A 208 16.76 -8.13 8.19
N TRP A 209 15.49 -7.85 7.85
CA TRP A 209 14.84 -8.46 6.71
C TRP A 209 14.87 -7.57 5.45
N SER A 210 14.83 -8.23 4.29
CA SER A 210 14.77 -7.56 2.98
C SER A 210 13.52 -7.92 2.18
N ALA A 211 12.89 -9.05 2.48
CA ALA A 211 11.65 -9.47 1.85
C ALA A 211 10.48 -9.42 2.85
N GLY A 212 9.32 -8.89 2.43
CA GLY A 212 8.16 -8.71 3.31
C GLY A 212 7.59 -10.01 3.91
N ALA A 213 7.99 -11.18 3.40
CA ALA A 213 7.64 -12.49 3.94
C ALA A 213 8.55 -12.96 5.09
N ASP A 214 9.72 -12.31 5.29
CA ASP A 214 10.71 -12.78 6.27
C ASP A 214 10.19 -12.66 7.72
N THR A 215 9.67 -11.50 8.10
CA THR A 215 9.13 -11.29 9.47
C THR A 215 7.97 -12.22 9.81
N PRO A 216 6.93 -12.41 8.95
CA PRO A 216 5.90 -13.41 9.21
C PRO A 216 6.46 -14.81 9.48
N GLN A 217 7.46 -15.25 8.71
CA GLN A 217 8.07 -16.55 8.91
C GLN A 217 8.84 -16.62 10.24
N LEU A 218 9.65 -15.60 10.56
CA LEU A 218 10.39 -15.53 11.83
C LEU A 218 9.45 -15.51 13.07
N LEU A 219 8.29 -14.84 12.93
CA LEU A 219 7.25 -14.86 13.96
C LEU A 219 6.60 -16.26 14.06
N ALA A 220 6.27 -16.90 12.94
CA ALA A 220 5.69 -18.24 12.92
C ALA A 220 6.61 -19.28 13.60
N ASP A 221 7.90 -19.19 13.30
CA ASP A 221 8.91 -20.11 13.84
C ASP A 221 9.32 -19.80 15.28
N GLY A 222 8.87 -18.64 15.85
CA GLY A 222 9.23 -18.21 17.19
C GLY A 222 10.68 -17.75 17.33
N GLU A 223 11.33 -17.40 16.24
CA GLU A 223 12.70 -16.88 16.26
C GLU A 223 12.79 -15.43 16.77
N VAL A 224 11.70 -14.67 16.64
CA VAL A 224 11.58 -13.31 17.13
C VAL A 224 10.35 -13.13 17.99
N VAL A 225 10.46 -12.28 19.03
CA VAL A 225 9.34 -11.95 19.91
C VAL A 225 8.40 -10.94 19.25
N MET A 226 8.94 -10.03 18.44
CA MET A 226 8.20 -9.04 17.67
C MET A 226 8.99 -8.59 16.45
N GLY A 227 8.27 -8.11 15.44
CA GLY A 227 8.93 -7.64 14.22
C GLY A 227 8.04 -6.77 13.35
N SER A 228 8.68 -5.84 12.65
CA SER A 228 8.02 -4.96 11.70
C SER A 228 7.72 -5.67 10.38
N THR A 229 6.56 -5.40 9.82
CA THR A 229 6.17 -5.80 8.46
C THR A 229 4.90 -5.04 8.04
N PHE A 230 4.23 -5.48 6.99
CA PHE A 230 2.99 -4.89 6.50
C PHE A 230 1.78 -5.57 7.16
N ASN A 231 0.74 -4.79 7.49
CA ASN A 231 -0.45 -5.30 8.17
C ASN A 231 -1.12 -6.47 7.44
N GLY A 232 -1.18 -6.47 6.10
CA GLY A 232 -1.74 -7.58 5.33
C GLY A 232 -0.95 -8.89 5.48
N ARG A 233 0.36 -8.83 5.71
CA ARG A 233 1.19 -10.00 6.00
C ARG A 233 0.91 -10.57 7.38
N LEU A 234 0.70 -9.70 8.36
CA LEU A 234 0.32 -10.12 9.71
C LEU A 234 -1.11 -10.67 9.74
N PHE A 235 -2.03 -10.08 8.99
CA PHE A 235 -3.37 -10.63 8.84
C PHE A 235 -3.34 -12.08 8.36
N ALA A 236 -2.62 -12.37 7.29
CA ALA A 236 -2.50 -13.73 6.77
C ALA A 236 -1.88 -14.69 7.80
N LEU A 237 -0.88 -14.23 8.56
CA LEU A 237 -0.25 -15.02 9.61
C LEU A 237 -1.23 -15.33 10.76
N ILE A 238 -2.03 -14.37 11.17
CA ILE A 238 -2.95 -14.47 12.32
C ILE A 238 -4.20 -15.27 11.92
N GLU A 239 -4.89 -14.85 10.86
CA GLU A 239 -6.24 -15.31 10.55
C GLU A 239 -6.25 -16.51 9.59
N GLU A 240 -5.32 -16.59 8.64
CA GLU A 240 -5.28 -17.70 7.69
C GLU A 240 -4.43 -18.87 8.20
N GLN A 241 -3.31 -18.55 8.88
CA GLN A 241 -2.38 -19.57 9.40
C GLN A 241 -2.56 -19.87 10.89
N ASN A 242 -3.47 -19.17 11.58
CA ASN A 242 -3.79 -19.34 13.00
C ASN A 242 -2.55 -19.33 13.92
N GLN A 243 -1.58 -18.46 13.63
CA GLN A 243 -0.41 -18.31 14.47
C GLN A 243 -0.72 -17.47 15.71
N PRO A 244 -0.08 -17.74 16.87
CA PRO A 244 -0.30 -17.01 18.11
C PRO A 244 0.40 -15.64 18.08
N VAL A 245 0.02 -14.82 17.14
CA VAL A 245 0.57 -13.48 16.87
C VAL A 245 -0.56 -12.46 16.99
N SER A 246 -0.25 -11.28 17.47
CA SER A 246 -1.14 -10.12 17.43
C SER A 246 -0.47 -8.94 16.76
N MET A 247 -1.29 -8.03 16.24
CA MET A 247 -0.86 -6.81 15.56
C MET A 247 -0.83 -5.65 16.54
N LEU A 248 0.21 -4.83 16.50
CA LEU A 248 0.36 -3.62 17.30
C LEU A 248 0.12 -2.41 16.40
N TRP A 249 -1.05 -1.79 16.54
CA TRP A 249 -1.45 -0.65 15.71
C TRP A 249 -0.86 0.70 16.14
N ASP A 250 -0.44 0.81 17.42
CA ASP A 250 0.20 2.05 17.90
C ASP A 250 1.47 2.35 17.11
N GLY A 251 1.60 3.58 16.67
CA GLY A 251 2.77 4.03 15.89
C GLY A 251 2.82 3.52 14.44
N GLN A 252 1.75 2.92 13.93
CA GLN A 252 1.71 2.48 12.54
C GLN A 252 1.93 3.67 11.58
N ILE A 253 2.59 3.40 10.46
CA ILE A 253 2.83 4.38 9.41
C ILE A 253 2.01 3.99 8.19
N TYR A 254 1.07 4.84 7.80
CA TYR A 254 0.31 4.67 6.57
C TYR A 254 1.18 4.89 5.35
N ASP A 255 1.00 4.02 4.39
CA ASP A 255 1.46 4.19 3.03
C ASP A 255 0.30 3.90 2.08
N LEU A 256 0.36 4.48 0.91
CA LEU A 256 -0.71 4.45 -0.08
C LEU A 256 -0.27 3.69 -1.31
N ASP A 257 -1.17 2.89 -1.82
CA ASP A 257 -1.07 2.29 -3.13
C ASP A 257 -2.29 2.69 -3.96
N GLY A 258 -2.09 2.84 -5.25
CA GLY A 258 -3.13 3.29 -6.16
C GLY A 258 -2.69 3.21 -7.60
N TRP A 259 -3.40 3.92 -8.44
CA TRP A 259 -3.17 3.86 -9.88
C TRP A 259 -2.68 5.17 -10.46
N ILE A 260 -1.92 5.06 -11.52
CA ILE A 260 -1.71 6.09 -12.52
C ILE A 260 -2.23 5.61 -13.88
N ILE A 261 -2.60 6.55 -14.74
CA ILE A 261 -2.83 6.32 -16.17
C ILE A 261 -1.63 6.88 -16.92
N PRO A 262 -0.90 6.08 -17.69
CA PRO A 262 0.25 6.57 -18.44
C PRO A 262 -0.13 7.64 -19.46
N THR A 263 0.71 8.65 -19.65
CA THR A 263 0.60 9.58 -20.77
C THR A 263 0.93 8.87 -22.09
N GLY A 264 0.43 9.40 -23.23
CA GLY A 264 0.74 8.84 -24.56
C GLY A 264 -0.15 7.67 -25.00
N LEU A 265 -1.18 7.32 -24.24
CA LEU A 265 -2.24 6.41 -24.70
C LEU A 265 -3.04 7.03 -25.87
N SER A 266 -3.57 6.19 -26.78
CA SER A 266 -4.57 6.67 -27.74
C SER A 266 -5.82 7.18 -26.99
N PRO A 267 -6.59 8.11 -27.60
CA PRO A 267 -7.81 8.63 -26.97
C PRO A 267 -8.79 7.53 -26.52
N GLU A 268 -8.90 6.44 -27.27
CA GLU A 268 -9.78 5.32 -26.96
C GLU A 268 -9.25 4.53 -25.73
N ARG A 269 -7.95 4.28 -25.67
CA ARG A 269 -7.31 3.61 -24.52
C ARG A 269 -7.41 4.47 -23.28
N GLN A 270 -7.14 5.77 -23.39
CA GLN A 270 -7.25 6.73 -22.30
C GLN A 270 -8.68 6.78 -21.75
N ALA A 271 -9.69 6.90 -22.61
CA ALA A 271 -11.09 6.91 -22.21
C ALA A 271 -11.49 5.62 -21.49
N ARG A 272 -11.01 4.46 -21.94
CA ARG A 272 -11.26 3.16 -21.33
C ARG A 272 -10.56 3.06 -19.96
N ALA A 273 -9.31 3.51 -19.83
CA ALA A 273 -8.58 3.55 -18.57
C ALA A 273 -9.31 4.44 -17.54
N LEU A 274 -9.74 5.64 -17.94
CA LEU A 274 -10.54 6.54 -17.10
C LEU A 274 -11.87 5.92 -16.68
N HIS A 275 -12.57 5.27 -17.60
CA HIS A 275 -13.81 4.57 -17.28
C HIS A 275 -13.59 3.45 -16.25
N TYR A 276 -12.47 2.71 -16.39
CA TYR A 276 -12.12 1.66 -15.45
C TYR A 276 -11.80 2.23 -14.06
N VAL A 277 -10.91 3.22 -13.94
CA VAL A 277 -10.54 3.76 -12.63
C VAL A 277 -11.73 4.43 -11.94
N ARG A 278 -12.60 5.10 -12.70
CA ARG A 278 -13.87 5.63 -12.19
C ARG A 278 -14.77 4.53 -11.61
N PHE A 279 -14.86 3.38 -12.27
CA PHE A 279 -15.61 2.22 -11.78
C PHE A 279 -14.94 1.58 -10.56
N ALA A 280 -13.62 1.35 -10.63
CA ALA A 280 -12.86 0.66 -9.60
C ALA A 280 -12.73 1.47 -8.30
N THR A 281 -12.74 2.81 -8.40
CA THR A 281 -12.73 3.72 -7.25
C THR A 281 -14.11 4.13 -6.75
N ASP A 282 -15.18 3.52 -7.27
CA ASP A 282 -16.52 3.70 -6.69
C ASP A 282 -16.53 3.23 -5.22
N THR A 283 -17.35 3.90 -4.41
CA THR A 283 -17.45 3.64 -2.96
C THR A 283 -17.60 2.15 -2.64
N GLN A 284 -18.49 1.45 -3.35
CA GLN A 284 -18.72 0.02 -3.10
C GLN A 284 -17.52 -0.83 -3.55
N ARG A 285 -16.90 -0.48 -4.67
CA ARG A 285 -15.78 -1.26 -5.23
C ARG A 285 -14.55 -1.25 -4.32
N LEU A 286 -14.17 -0.07 -3.81
CA LEU A 286 -13.07 0.01 -2.84
C LEU A 286 -13.37 -0.76 -1.54
N ALA A 287 -14.62 -0.70 -1.06
CA ALA A 287 -15.05 -1.53 0.07
C ALA A 287 -15.02 -3.04 -0.24
N ASP A 288 -15.35 -3.44 -1.47
CA ASP A 288 -15.32 -4.85 -1.87
C ASP A 288 -13.91 -5.43 -1.89
N GLN A 289 -12.86 -4.62 -2.14
CA GLN A 289 -11.48 -5.09 -2.07
C GLN A 289 -11.10 -5.53 -0.65
N SER A 290 -11.56 -4.81 0.38
CA SER A 290 -11.29 -5.15 1.78
C SER A 290 -11.86 -6.51 2.22
N LYS A 291 -12.77 -7.10 1.43
CA LYS A 291 -13.26 -8.47 1.66
C LYS A 291 -12.24 -9.56 1.32
N TRP A 292 -11.17 -9.21 0.62
CA TRP A 292 -10.16 -10.15 0.12
C TRP A 292 -8.77 -9.90 0.66
N ILE A 293 -8.53 -8.72 1.23
CA ILE A 293 -7.24 -8.32 1.78
C ILE A 293 -7.44 -7.26 2.87
N SER A 294 -6.65 -7.29 3.91
CA SER A 294 -6.77 -6.40 5.07
C SER A 294 -6.13 -5.03 4.85
N TYR A 295 -6.36 -4.44 3.68
CA TYR A 295 -5.96 -3.06 3.38
C TYR A 295 -7.17 -2.13 3.42
N GLY A 296 -6.99 -0.96 4.03
CA GLY A 296 -8.08 0.01 4.19
C GLY A 296 -8.45 0.67 2.85
N PRO A 297 -9.73 0.84 2.55
CA PRO A 297 -10.12 1.64 1.41
C PRO A 297 -9.76 3.11 1.62
N THR A 298 -9.45 3.80 0.54
CA THR A 298 -9.03 5.22 0.58
C THR A 298 -10.18 6.22 0.60
N ARG A 299 -11.42 5.79 0.42
CA ARG A 299 -12.59 6.67 0.58
C ARG A 299 -13.19 6.57 1.98
N ALA A 300 -13.54 7.70 2.57
CA ALA A 300 -14.27 7.72 3.84
C ALA A 300 -15.64 7.01 3.73
N SER A 301 -16.33 7.19 2.60
CA SER A 301 -17.59 6.50 2.30
C SER A 301 -17.43 4.98 2.19
N SER A 302 -16.30 4.50 1.64
CA SER A 302 -16.02 3.07 1.52
C SER A 302 -15.68 2.42 2.86
N ALA A 303 -14.99 3.14 3.75
CA ALA A 303 -14.64 2.65 5.08
C ALA A 303 -15.88 2.21 5.89
N LEU A 304 -17.01 2.88 5.68
CA LEU A 304 -18.29 2.56 6.32
C LEU A 304 -18.93 1.27 5.79
N LEU A 305 -18.47 0.75 4.64
CA LEU A 305 -18.99 -0.43 3.97
C LEU A 305 -18.06 -1.65 4.10
N VAL A 306 -16.97 -1.53 4.86
CA VAL A 306 -16.10 -2.66 5.16
C VAL A 306 -16.90 -3.74 5.90
N ASP A 307 -16.87 -4.96 5.37
CA ASP A 307 -17.68 -6.08 5.81
C ASP A 307 -16.80 -7.31 6.11
N LYS A 308 -17.35 -8.47 6.01
CA LYS A 308 -16.66 -9.74 6.30
C LYS A 308 -15.71 -10.16 5.20
N HIS A 309 -14.63 -10.84 5.59
CA HIS A 309 -13.75 -11.54 4.66
C HIS A 309 -14.56 -12.58 3.86
N ALA A 310 -14.40 -12.55 2.53
CA ALA A 310 -15.22 -13.33 1.62
C ALA A 310 -15.08 -14.86 1.79
N GLU A 311 -13.93 -15.34 2.21
CA GLU A 311 -13.65 -16.77 2.40
C GLU A 311 -13.65 -17.18 3.88
N LEU A 312 -13.17 -16.32 4.79
CA LEU A 312 -13.04 -16.65 6.23
C LEU A 312 -14.31 -16.30 7.02
N GLY A 313 -15.15 -15.39 6.52
CA GLY A 313 -16.38 -14.95 7.18
C GLY A 313 -16.16 -14.12 8.46
N ILE A 314 -14.93 -13.71 8.75
CA ILE A 314 -14.59 -12.85 9.90
C ILE A 314 -14.85 -11.38 9.54
N ASP A 315 -15.13 -10.55 10.55
CA ASP A 315 -15.29 -9.10 10.37
C ASP A 315 -13.94 -8.46 10.03
N MET A 316 -13.89 -7.70 8.93
CA MET A 316 -12.63 -7.13 8.44
C MET A 316 -12.26 -5.79 9.08
N ALA A 317 -13.23 -5.03 9.62
CA ALA A 317 -12.96 -3.72 10.20
C ALA A 317 -11.83 -3.73 11.26
N PRO A 318 -11.77 -4.69 12.22
CA PRO A 318 -10.69 -4.74 13.21
C PRO A 318 -9.28 -4.97 12.60
N HIS A 319 -9.22 -5.44 11.36
CA HIS A 319 -7.97 -5.75 10.64
C HIS A 319 -7.55 -4.64 9.69
N MET A 320 -8.35 -3.56 9.57
CA MET A 320 -8.04 -2.42 8.71
C MET A 320 -7.15 -1.40 9.43
N PRO A 321 -6.09 -0.91 8.78
CA PRO A 321 -5.25 0.14 9.35
C PRO A 321 -6.05 1.42 9.60
N THR A 322 -7.06 1.69 8.79
CA THR A 322 -7.93 2.88 8.82
C THR A 322 -9.11 2.76 9.78
N ASP A 323 -9.32 1.62 10.44
CA ASP A 323 -10.35 1.51 11.47
C ASP A 323 -10.08 2.55 12.59
N PRO A 324 -11.11 3.27 13.07
CA PRO A 324 -10.93 4.28 14.12
C PRO A 324 -10.25 3.76 15.40
N ALA A 325 -10.46 2.49 15.75
CA ALA A 325 -9.81 1.88 16.91
C ALA A 325 -8.31 1.65 16.70
N ASN A 326 -7.89 1.44 15.45
CA ASN A 326 -6.51 1.15 15.06
C ASN A 326 -5.71 2.42 14.74
N SER A 327 -6.37 3.53 14.40
CA SER A 327 -5.76 4.75 13.85
C SER A 327 -5.49 5.86 14.86
N THR A 328 -5.58 5.60 16.17
CA THR A 328 -5.44 6.63 17.20
C THR A 328 -4.04 7.26 17.30
N ASN A 329 -2.98 6.50 17.00
CA ASN A 329 -1.59 6.98 16.98
C ASN A 329 -0.90 6.58 15.67
N THR A 330 -1.38 7.15 14.58
CA THR A 330 -0.92 6.86 13.21
C THR A 330 -0.30 8.10 12.60
N PHE A 331 0.61 7.93 11.66
CA PHE A 331 1.01 8.99 10.74
C PHE A 331 1.02 8.50 9.30
N LEU A 332 0.67 9.41 8.39
CA LEU A 332 0.87 9.21 6.96
C LEU A 332 2.35 9.43 6.65
N MET A 333 2.91 8.60 5.79
CA MET A 333 4.26 8.78 5.27
C MET A 333 4.39 10.16 4.59
N ASN A 334 5.48 10.85 4.86
CA ASN A 334 5.77 12.12 4.17
C ASN A 334 6.52 11.83 2.87
N TYR A 335 5.76 11.74 1.77
CA TYR A 335 6.34 11.40 0.46
C TYR A 335 7.30 12.47 -0.06
N ALA A 336 7.01 13.76 0.16
CA ALA A 336 7.89 14.84 -0.24
C ALA A 336 9.24 14.75 0.50
N PHE A 337 9.21 14.52 1.81
CA PHE A 337 10.42 14.30 2.59
C PHE A 337 11.23 13.11 2.05
N TRP A 338 10.58 11.96 1.85
CA TRP A 338 11.30 10.78 1.36
C TRP A 338 11.77 10.91 -0.10
N ALA A 339 11.10 11.72 -0.93
CA ALA A 339 11.59 12.04 -2.28
C ALA A 339 12.91 12.82 -2.23
N ASP A 340 13.03 13.77 -1.30
CA ASP A 340 14.20 14.64 -1.19
C ASP A 340 15.39 14.01 -0.44
N TYR A 341 15.11 13.23 0.61
CA TYR A 341 16.16 12.80 1.57
C TYR A 341 16.45 11.29 1.57
N LYS A 342 15.71 10.48 0.82
CA LYS A 342 15.80 9.01 0.86
C LYS A 342 17.20 8.49 0.65
N ASP A 343 17.87 8.95 -0.40
CA ASP A 343 19.15 8.38 -0.81
C ASP A 343 20.25 8.68 0.23
N ASP A 344 20.26 9.90 0.78
CA ASP A 344 21.23 10.32 1.78
C ASP A 344 21.00 9.58 3.11
N ILE A 345 19.73 9.51 3.57
CA ILE A 345 19.39 8.84 4.82
C ILE A 345 19.63 7.33 4.71
N GLU A 346 19.23 6.72 3.59
CA GLU A 346 19.46 5.29 3.35
C GLU A 346 20.97 4.97 3.29
N SER A 347 21.77 5.79 2.62
CA SER A 347 23.23 5.64 2.60
C SER A 347 23.82 5.69 4.00
N LYS A 348 23.38 6.65 4.83
CA LYS A 348 23.81 6.78 6.22
C LYS A 348 23.37 5.59 7.07
N PHE A 349 22.12 5.12 6.89
CA PHE A 349 21.60 3.94 7.58
C PHE A 349 22.41 2.69 7.23
N GLN A 350 22.71 2.45 5.95
CA GLN A 350 23.51 1.31 5.52
C GLN A 350 24.96 1.38 6.05
N ALA A 351 25.56 2.57 6.07
CA ALA A 351 26.88 2.78 6.66
C ALA A 351 26.90 2.50 8.17
N TRP A 352 25.85 2.90 8.89
CA TRP A 352 25.66 2.59 10.30
C TRP A 352 25.44 1.09 10.52
N LEU A 353 24.63 0.45 9.68
CA LEU A 353 24.34 -0.98 9.81
C LEU A 353 25.58 -1.86 9.62
N ALA A 354 26.54 -1.41 8.80
CA ALA A 354 27.78 -2.12 8.51
C ALA A 354 28.85 -2.03 9.63
N GLN A 355 28.67 -1.20 10.65
CA GLN A 355 29.55 -1.06 11.81
C GLN A 355 29.25 -2.13 12.85
#